data_6788fcb2cfc839fe94089cf63ab8189e
#
_entry.id   6788fcb2cfc839fe94089cf63ab8189e
#
_cell.length_a   1.000
_cell.length_b   1.000
_cell.length_c   1.000
_cell.angle_alpha   90.00
_cell.angle_beta   90.00
_cell.angle_gamma   90.00
#
_symmetry.space_group_name_H-M   'P 1'
#
loop_
_entity.id
_entity.type
_entity.pdbx_description
1 polymer ?
#
loop_
_entity_poly.entity_id
_entity_poly.type
_entity_poly.pdbx_seq_one_letter_code
_entity_poly.pdbx_strand_id
1 'polypeptide(L)'
;VFGNFVTLMSNLIHPEFARAARNALSQSMMSYWASFAHYGEPAKGYHGKQVEWSTWSNNDEQNRVMIFDTSIDRGIRMSPMKLKMQDLKQRFFSETRFNDQEEYCQAYKLLFANESFVQSEYDNLGDKGCSEVGL
;
A
#
# COMPACT_ATOMS: atom_id res chain seq x y z
N VAL A 1 -19.22 -0.54 -7.36
CA VAL A 1 -18.03 -1.36 -7.07
C VAL A 1 -17.57 -1.16 -5.63
N PHE A 2 -17.67 0.03 -5.05
CA PHE A 2 -17.31 0.34 -3.66
C PHE A 2 -18.55 0.49 -2.77
N GLY A 3 -19.65 -0.18 -3.11
CA GLY A 3 -20.89 -0.15 -2.33
C GLY A 3 -20.74 -0.84 -0.98
N ASN A 4 -21.56 -0.42 -0.04
CA ASN A 4 -21.62 -1.06 1.27
C ASN A 4 -22.20 -2.47 1.16
N PHE A 5 -21.39 -3.47 1.41
CA PHE A 5 -21.87 -4.84 1.55
C PHE A 5 -22.57 -4.99 2.90
N VAL A 6 -23.88 -4.89 2.90
CA VAL A 6 -24.70 -5.18 4.07
C VAL A 6 -25.00 -6.66 4.10
N THR A 7 -24.06 -7.46 4.56
CA THR A 7 -24.26 -8.89 4.80
C THR A 7 -23.84 -9.26 6.21
N LEU A 8 -24.30 -10.38 6.72
CA LEU A 8 -23.92 -10.92 8.03
C LEU A 8 -22.39 -11.03 8.18
N MET A 9 -21.69 -11.36 7.08
CA MET A 9 -20.24 -11.41 6.99
C MET A 9 -19.58 -10.01 7.09
N SER A 10 -20.27 -8.97 6.66
CA SER A 10 -19.76 -7.59 6.75
C SER A 10 -19.54 -7.13 8.20
N ASN A 11 -20.39 -7.55 9.12
CA ASN A 11 -20.26 -7.18 10.54
C ASN A 11 -19.11 -7.92 11.25
N LEU A 12 -18.76 -9.12 10.77
CA LEU A 12 -17.61 -9.88 11.28
C LEU A 12 -16.26 -9.29 10.80
N ILE A 13 -16.22 -8.83 9.55
CA ILE A 13 -15.00 -8.30 8.92
C ILE A 13 -14.83 -6.80 9.23
N HIS A 14 -15.95 -6.08 9.40
CA HIS A 14 -15.97 -4.63 9.57
C HIS A 14 -16.77 -4.25 10.82
N PRO A 15 -16.11 -4.07 11.97
CA PRO A 15 -16.79 -3.73 13.21
C PRO A 15 -17.62 -2.43 13.08
N GLU A 16 -18.71 -2.39 13.81
CA GLU A 16 -19.72 -1.31 13.72
C GLU A 16 -19.15 0.07 14.05
N PHE A 17 -18.18 0.16 14.95
CA PHE A 17 -17.50 1.40 15.29
C PHE A 17 -16.73 2.03 14.11
N ALA A 18 -16.31 1.22 13.14
CA ALA A 18 -15.60 1.69 11.95
C ALA A 18 -16.54 2.08 10.79
N ARG A 19 -17.87 1.90 10.94
CA ARG A 19 -18.83 2.11 9.87
C ARG A 19 -18.84 3.54 9.34
N ALA A 20 -18.80 4.54 10.20
CA ALA A 20 -18.81 5.94 9.81
C ALA A 20 -17.56 6.30 8.99
N ALA A 21 -16.38 5.88 9.44
CA ALA A 21 -15.11 6.10 8.73
C ALA A 21 -15.08 5.39 7.37
N ARG A 22 -15.53 4.13 7.34
CA ARG A 22 -15.65 3.35 6.10
C ARG A 22 -16.58 4.01 5.08
N ASN A 23 -17.74 4.51 5.52
CA ASN A 23 -18.67 5.18 4.65
C ASN A 23 -18.10 6.49 4.11
N ALA A 24 -17.42 7.28 4.93
CA ALA A 24 -16.76 8.51 4.52
C ALA A 24 -15.67 8.25 3.48
N LEU A 25 -14.80 7.26 3.70
CA LEU A 25 -13.78 6.83 2.73
C LEU A 25 -14.41 6.35 1.42
N SER A 26 -15.45 5.51 1.50
CA SER A 26 -16.16 4.99 0.32
C SER A 26 -16.76 6.14 -0.51
N GLN A 27 -17.41 7.12 0.12
CA GLN A 27 -17.96 8.28 -0.57
C GLN A 27 -16.87 9.13 -1.24
N SER A 28 -15.75 9.34 -0.57
CA SER A 28 -14.62 10.08 -1.14
C SER A 28 -14.02 9.36 -2.34
N MET A 29 -13.80 8.06 -2.25
CA MET A 29 -13.30 7.24 -3.36
C MET A 29 -14.28 7.27 -4.55
N MET A 30 -15.58 7.08 -4.29
CA MET A 30 -16.61 7.17 -5.35
C MET A 30 -16.62 8.55 -6.02
N SER A 31 -16.41 9.62 -5.26
CA SER A 31 -16.34 10.98 -5.80
C SER A 31 -15.15 11.17 -6.74
N TYR A 32 -13.97 10.64 -6.41
CA TYR A 32 -12.80 10.67 -7.32
C TYR A 32 -13.02 9.84 -8.58
N TRP A 33 -13.58 8.63 -8.45
CA TRP A 33 -13.87 7.78 -9.61
C TRP A 33 -14.93 8.38 -10.52
N ALA A 34 -15.96 9.02 -9.95
CA ALA A 34 -16.96 9.73 -10.72
C ALA A 34 -16.36 10.92 -11.47
N SER A 35 -15.47 11.69 -10.82
CA SER A 35 -14.74 12.78 -11.47
C SER A 35 -13.90 12.27 -12.63
N PHE A 36 -13.12 11.23 -12.41
CA PHE A 36 -12.27 10.64 -13.45
C PHE A 36 -13.09 10.12 -14.64
N ALA A 37 -14.20 9.41 -14.37
CA ALA A 37 -15.07 8.89 -15.43
C ALA A 37 -15.74 10.00 -16.26
N HIS A 38 -16.02 11.14 -15.66
CA HIS A 38 -16.73 12.23 -16.31
C HIS A 38 -15.82 13.27 -16.95
N TYR A 39 -14.69 13.59 -16.29
CA TYR A 39 -13.78 14.66 -16.70
C TYR A 39 -12.40 14.18 -17.17
N GLY A 40 -12.09 12.89 -17.01
CA GLY A 40 -10.77 12.33 -17.34
C GLY A 40 -9.70 12.53 -16.25
N GLU A 41 -10.05 13.19 -15.16
CA GLU A 41 -9.15 13.45 -14.03
C GLU A 41 -9.89 13.37 -12.68
N PRO A 42 -9.26 12.89 -11.61
CA PRO A 42 -9.87 12.81 -10.29
C PRO A 42 -9.95 14.17 -9.60
N ALA A 43 -8.99 15.08 -9.82
CA ALA A 43 -8.91 16.43 -9.29
C ALA A 43 -9.38 16.53 -7.81
N LYS A 44 -10.38 17.36 -7.52
CA LYS A 44 -11.00 17.51 -6.20
C LYS A 44 -12.28 16.67 -6.03
N GLY A 45 -12.39 15.57 -6.78
CA GLY A 45 -13.59 14.74 -6.82
C GLY A 45 -14.74 15.41 -7.57
N TYR A 46 -15.81 14.66 -7.81
CA TYR A 46 -16.93 15.06 -8.67
C TYR A 46 -17.60 16.39 -8.29
N HIS A 47 -17.66 16.70 -6.99
CA HIS A 47 -18.24 17.95 -6.48
C HIS A 47 -17.21 19.02 -6.09
N GLY A 48 -15.93 18.81 -6.38
CA GLY A 48 -14.86 19.75 -6.06
C GLY A 48 -14.57 19.96 -4.57
N LYS A 49 -15.00 19.03 -3.70
CA LYS A 49 -14.92 19.17 -2.23
C LYS A 49 -13.88 18.27 -1.58
N GLN A 50 -13.22 17.42 -2.37
CA GLN A 50 -12.20 16.51 -1.88
C GLN A 50 -10.81 17.16 -1.88
N VAL A 51 -9.85 16.52 -1.23
CA VAL A 51 -8.43 16.87 -1.36
C VAL A 51 -8.03 16.75 -2.82
N GLU A 52 -7.23 17.68 -3.34
CA GLU A 52 -6.80 17.65 -4.73
C GLU A 52 -5.90 16.46 -4.99
N TRP A 53 -6.30 15.60 -5.91
CA TRP A 53 -5.48 14.52 -6.44
C TRP A 53 -4.66 15.07 -7.60
N SER A 54 -3.45 15.49 -7.29
CA SER A 54 -2.55 16.11 -8.27
C SER A 54 -2.05 15.10 -9.30
N THR A 55 -1.76 15.58 -10.50
CA THR A 55 -1.13 14.79 -11.54
C THR A 55 0.21 14.23 -11.08
N TRP A 56 0.53 13.01 -11.50
CA TRP A 56 1.82 12.39 -11.23
C TRP A 56 2.98 13.25 -11.75
N SER A 57 4.02 13.38 -10.95
CA SER A 57 5.26 14.04 -11.33
C SER A 57 6.47 13.22 -10.92
N ASN A 58 7.51 13.23 -11.74
CA ASN A 58 8.81 12.64 -11.43
C ASN A 58 9.70 13.54 -10.56
N ASN A 59 9.26 14.75 -10.26
CA ASN A 59 9.97 15.64 -9.36
C ASN A 59 9.88 15.10 -7.92
N ASP A 60 11.02 14.91 -7.27
CA ASP A 60 11.12 14.27 -5.95
C ASP A 60 10.43 15.04 -4.82
N GLU A 61 10.20 16.33 -4.99
CA GLU A 61 9.53 17.18 -4.01
C GLU A 61 8.00 17.21 -4.16
N GLN A 62 7.46 16.66 -5.26
CA GLN A 62 6.02 16.71 -5.51
C GLN A 62 5.28 15.49 -4.99
N ASN A 63 4.05 15.72 -4.58
CA ASN A 63 3.14 14.67 -4.17
C ASN A 63 2.80 13.73 -5.34
N ARG A 64 2.82 12.41 -5.10
CA ARG A 64 2.64 11.37 -6.12
C ARG A 64 1.55 10.38 -5.81
N VAL A 65 1.33 10.13 -4.54
CA VAL A 65 0.47 9.06 -4.07
C VAL A 65 -0.67 9.67 -3.27
N MET A 66 -1.91 9.34 -3.65
CA MET A 66 -3.07 9.63 -2.83
C MET A 66 -3.20 8.55 -1.75
N ILE A 67 -3.18 8.95 -0.49
CA ILE A 67 -3.41 8.08 0.65
C ILE A 67 -4.87 8.26 1.09
N PHE A 68 -5.60 7.16 1.13
CA PHE A 68 -6.95 7.07 1.66
C PHE A 68 -6.89 6.52 3.08
N ASP A 69 -7.10 7.38 4.05
CA ASP A 69 -7.01 7.03 5.45
C ASP A 69 -8.17 7.63 6.24
N THR A 70 -8.40 7.13 7.45
CA THR A 70 -9.46 7.67 8.31
C THR A 70 -9.07 9.04 8.86
N SER A 71 -10.05 9.83 9.30
CA SER A 71 -9.77 11.14 9.91
C SER A 71 -8.92 11.04 11.18
N ILE A 72 -8.94 9.90 11.87
CA ILE A 72 -8.11 9.62 13.05
C ILE A 72 -6.66 9.41 12.64
N ASP A 73 -6.43 8.83 11.46
CA ASP A 73 -5.11 8.47 10.92
C ASP A 73 -4.59 9.47 9.89
N ARG A 74 -4.87 10.74 10.06
CA ARG A 74 -4.52 11.90 9.20
C ARG A 74 -5.38 12.11 7.97
N GLY A 75 -6.41 11.30 7.75
CA GLY A 75 -7.38 11.47 6.66
C GLY A 75 -6.81 11.27 5.25
N ILE A 76 -7.61 11.65 4.27
CA ILE A 76 -7.23 11.60 2.86
C ILE A 76 -6.21 12.70 2.58
N ARG A 77 -5.08 12.33 1.96
CA ARG A 77 -3.99 13.27 1.67
C ARG A 77 -3.12 12.83 0.51
N MET A 78 -2.51 13.78 -0.16
CA MET A 78 -1.40 13.50 -1.07
C MET A 78 -0.09 13.30 -0.30
N SER A 79 0.78 12.45 -0.83
CA SER A 79 2.08 12.12 -0.25
C SER A 79 3.18 12.14 -1.32
N PRO A 80 4.37 12.67 -1.03
CA PRO A 80 5.54 12.57 -1.89
C PRO A 80 6.21 11.20 -1.79
N MET A 81 5.60 10.23 -1.11
CA MET A 81 6.18 8.93 -0.86
C MET A 81 6.71 8.28 -2.14
N LYS A 82 7.96 7.87 -2.12
CA LYS A 82 8.65 7.15 -3.17
C LYS A 82 9.12 5.83 -2.60
N LEU A 83 8.63 4.75 -3.15
CA LEU A 83 9.10 3.40 -2.82
C LEU A 83 10.23 3.05 -3.79
N LYS A 84 11.47 3.00 -3.29
CA LYS A 84 12.62 2.48 -4.00
C LYS A 84 12.84 1.02 -3.62
N MET A 85 13.43 0.24 -4.51
CA MET A 85 13.78 -1.16 -4.23
C MET A 85 14.68 -1.28 -2.98
N GLN A 86 15.60 -0.34 -2.79
CA GLN A 86 16.43 -0.29 -1.60
C GLN A 86 15.64 -0.13 -0.31
N ASP A 87 14.59 0.71 -0.31
CA ASP A 87 13.72 0.91 0.87
C ASP A 87 12.95 -0.36 1.21
N LEU A 88 12.49 -1.09 0.18
CA LEU A 88 11.82 -2.38 0.34
C LEU A 88 12.76 -3.43 0.90
N LYS A 89 13.98 -3.53 0.37
CA LYS A 89 15.01 -4.44 0.88
C LYS A 89 15.39 -4.11 2.32
N GLN A 90 15.59 -2.84 2.63
CA GLN A 90 15.93 -2.40 3.98
C GLN A 90 14.81 -2.76 4.98
N ARG A 91 13.55 -2.58 4.61
CA ARG A 91 12.40 -3.03 5.43
C ARG A 91 12.37 -4.54 5.58
N PHE A 92 12.62 -5.28 4.52
CA PHE A 92 12.69 -6.74 4.56
C PHE A 92 13.79 -7.24 5.50
N PHE A 93 14.99 -6.66 5.43
CA PHE A 93 16.10 -7.02 6.32
C PHE A 93 15.87 -6.65 7.79
N SER A 94 15.02 -5.68 8.07
CA SER A 94 14.62 -5.33 9.44
C SER A 94 13.40 -6.11 9.94
N GLU A 95 12.79 -6.96 9.13
CA GLU A 95 11.61 -7.72 9.50
C GLU A 95 11.98 -8.92 10.38
N THR A 96 11.28 -9.05 11.51
CA THR A 96 11.56 -10.09 12.53
C THR A 96 10.42 -11.10 12.71
N ARG A 97 9.38 -11.04 11.87
CA ARG A 97 8.17 -11.87 11.99
C ARG A 97 8.26 -13.21 11.25
N PHE A 98 9.39 -13.55 10.68
CA PHE A 98 9.59 -14.86 10.08
C PHE A 98 9.76 -15.92 11.17
N ASN A 99 9.12 -17.07 10.99
CA ASN A 99 9.14 -18.15 11.97
C ASN A 99 10.50 -18.87 12.04
N ASP A 100 11.16 -18.97 10.88
CA ASP A 100 12.45 -19.64 10.75
C ASP A 100 13.26 -19.07 9.56
N GLN A 101 14.50 -19.56 9.44
CA GLN A 101 15.43 -19.16 8.39
C GLN A 101 14.95 -19.58 7.00
N GLU A 102 14.25 -20.71 6.89
CA GLU A 102 13.74 -21.21 5.62
C GLU A 102 12.66 -20.30 5.05
N GLU A 103 11.68 -19.92 5.88
CA GLU A 103 10.64 -18.94 5.51
C GLU A 103 11.24 -17.60 5.09
N TYR A 104 12.28 -17.14 5.79
CA TYR A 104 12.98 -15.90 5.46
C TYR A 104 13.66 -15.96 4.09
N CYS A 105 14.34 -17.09 3.81
CA CYS A 105 14.99 -17.32 2.51
C CYS A 105 13.99 -17.44 1.36
N GLN A 106 12.88 -18.15 1.58
CA GLN A 106 11.80 -18.28 0.59
C GLN A 106 11.16 -16.93 0.30
N ALA A 107 10.89 -16.13 1.33
CA ALA A 107 10.31 -14.80 1.18
C ALA A 107 11.22 -13.87 0.36
N TYR A 108 12.55 -13.91 0.58
CA TYR A 108 13.49 -13.14 -0.23
C TYR A 108 13.44 -13.54 -1.70
N LYS A 109 13.47 -14.85 -2.01
CA LYS A 109 13.36 -15.34 -3.38
C LYS A 109 12.07 -14.90 -4.06
N LEU A 110 10.95 -14.96 -3.35
CA LEU A 110 9.64 -14.59 -3.91
C LEU A 110 9.50 -13.08 -4.13
N LEU A 111 9.95 -12.27 -3.17
CA LEU A 111 9.78 -10.81 -3.22
C LEU A 111 10.76 -10.12 -4.16
N PHE A 112 11.98 -10.63 -4.26
CA PHE A 112 13.06 -10.02 -5.03
C PHE A 112 13.48 -10.86 -6.25
N ALA A 113 12.54 -11.63 -6.80
CA ALA A 113 12.78 -12.39 -8.02
C ALA A 113 13.25 -11.51 -9.19
N ASN A 114 13.89 -12.12 -10.17
CA ASN A 114 14.38 -11.47 -11.38
C ASN A 114 15.48 -10.40 -11.12
N GLU A 115 15.33 -9.21 -11.67
CA GLU A 115 16.35 -8.16 -11.65
C GLU A 115 16.68 -7.62 -10.24
N SER A 116 15.79 -7.83 -9.27
CA SER A 116 15.97 -7.38 -7.89
C SER A 116 16.73 -8.37 -7.01
N PHE A 117 16.91 -9.61 -7.46
CA PHE A 117 17.61 -10.63 -6.72
C PHE A 117 19.12 -10.37 -6.71
N VAL A 118 19.73 -10.41 -5.54
CA VAL A 118 21.18 -10.25 -5.37
C VAL A 118 21.71 -11.46 -4.61
N GLN A 119 22.51 -12.27 -5.27
CA GLN A 119 23.05 -13.54 -4.72
C GLN A 119 23.81 -13.31 -3.41
N SER A 120 24.65 -12.29 -3.35
CA SER A 120 25.42 -12.00 -2.13
C SER A 120 24.56 -11.56 -0.94
N GLU A 121 23.41 -10.92 -1.17
CA GLU A 121 22.46 -10.62 -0.11
C GLU A 121 21.77 -11.90 0.37
N TYR A 122 21.38 -12.76 -0.55
CA TYR A 122 20.77 -14.06 -0.26
C TYR A 122 21.71 -14.97 0.53
N ASP A 123 22.96 -15.05 0.13
CA ASP A 123 23.97 -15.89 0.79
C ASP A 123 24.28 -15.45 2.22
N ASN A 124 24.06 -14.15 2.54
CA ASN A 124 24.30 -13.57 3.86
C ASN A 124 23.00 -13.23 4.62
N LEU A 125 21.85 -13.73 4.17
CA LEU A 125 20.57 -13.40 4.77
C LEU A 125 20.40 -14.09 6.14
N GLY A 126 20.09 -13.31 7.17
CA GLY A 126 19.95 -13.80 8.54
C GLY A 126 21.26 -14.31 9.14
N ASP A 127 21.15 -15.16 10.17
CA ASP A 127 22.33 -15.63 10.93
C ASP A 127 23.16 -16.71 10.19
N LYS A 128 22.52 -17.47 9.30
CA LYS A 128 23.12 -18.66 8.65
C LYS A 128 23.26 -18.52 7.13
N GLY A 129 22.74 -17.42 6.55
CA GLY A 129 22.61 -17.33 5.11
C GLY A 129 21.56 -18.29 4.54
N CYS A 130 21.36 -18.23 3.22
CA CYS A 130 20.38 -19.06 2.52
C CYS A 130 21.00 -20.05 1.54
N SER A 131 22.31 -20.05 1.36
CA SER A 131 22.99 -20.94 0.40
C SER A 131 22.85 -22.42 0.76
N GLU A 132 22.75 -22.75 2.06
CA GLU A 132 22.62 -24.11 2.56
C GLU A 132 21.17 -24.55 2.76
N VAL A 133 20.21 -23.63 2.66
CA VAL A 133 18.79 -23.95 2.70
C VAL A 133 18.42 -24.50 1.33
N GLY A 134 18.37 -25.83 1.23
CA GLY A 134 18.09 -26.56 -0.01
C GLY A 134 16.67 -26.30 -0.52
N LEU A 135 16.47 -25.23 -1.25
CA LEU A 135 15.22 -24.80 -1.91
C LEU A 135 15.31 -24.98 -3.41
#